data_4346bc33d9b1c4efe6e59f5c5e0a532d
#
_entry.id   4346bc33d9b1c4efe6e59f5c5e0a532d
#
_cell.length_a   1.000
_cell.length_b   1.000
_cell.length_c   1.000
_cell.angle_alpha   90.00
_cell.angle_beta   90.00
_cell.angle_gamma   90.00
#
_symmetry.space_group_name_H-M   'P 1'
#
loop_
_entity.id
_entity.type
_entity.pdbx_description
1 polymer ?
#
loop_
_entity_poly.entity_id
_entity_poly.type
_entity_poly.pdbx_seq_one_letter_code
_entity_poly.pdbx_strand_id
1 'polypeptide(L)'
;MAKKIMFQGTSSNVGKSILCTALCRILYRMGYKTVPFKAQNMALNSYVTKWGDEIGRAQVAQAEAAGIDPIVQMNPVLLKPTGNQSSQVVLMGKPVGVYSAKEYHTHYSLTALDKVKESLAFLDENFEMIVIEGAGSPAEVNLKANDIVNMRIAKMTQAPVFLIADIDRGGAIASIVGTLELLEPEERDLIKGIVINKFRGDIKLLEPALTFIEEKTGKKVVGVIPAIENLDIDEEDSVALENKKNVGSKDIQIAVIQTPKISNFTDFDALNYEPDVSVRFIGSGDVIGTPDLIILPGSKNTLADLTYLKNSGLADEIKELAKKGTPVIGICGGNQMLGTAIYDPHHMEGDIEESEGLGLVNSTTTMKDQKTTHQVTFDVENLHFLNGTFSGSELVGYEIHMGDTTPNDDTVKRCFTITKRSETPITVVDGFIDGRHQVMGTYIHGVFDNDEFRRFIINQLRLRKGLDETPVVFHYFEHKNNAYNRLADIVEEHLDMDYIMTLLKDNG
;
A
#
# COMPACT_ATOMS: atom_id res chain seq x y z
N MET A 1 15.01 -23.87 -13.52
CA MET A 1 14.89 -22.39 -13.52
C MET A 1 13.44 -22.01 -13.69
N ALA A 2 12.96 -21.00 -12.97
CA ALA A 2 11.61 -20.48 -13.11
C ALA A 2 11.40 -19.82 -14.47
N LYS A 3 10.19 -19.91 -15.02
CA LYS A 3 9.79 -19.14 -16.20
C LYS A 3 9.44 -17.71 -15.78
N LYS A 4 9.80 -16.75 -16.58
CA LYS A 4 9.72 -15.33 -16.23
C LYS A 4 8.90 -14.57 -17.26
N ILE A 5 8.10 -13.62 -16.80
CA ILE A 5 7.33 -12.68 -17.63
C ILE A 5 7.43 -11.31 -17.00
N MET A 6 7.52 -10.27 -17.81
CA MET A 6 7.68 -8.91 -17.31
C MET A 6 6.66 -7.95 -17.90
N PHE A 7 6.04 -7.15 -17.05
CA PHE A 7 5.23 -6.01 -17.46
C PHE A 7 5.98 -4.69 -17.24
N GLN A 8 6.05 -3.88 -18.30
CA GLN A 8 6.56 -2.51 -18.24
C GLN A 8 5.48 -1.54 -18.74
N GLY A 9 5.57 -0.29 -18.35
CA GLY A 9 4.58 0.71 -18.75
C GLY A 9 5.16 1.79 -19.64
N THR A 10 4.35 2.41 -20.46
CA THR A 10 4.73 3.65 -21.18
C THR A 10 4.86 4.84 -20.23
N SER A 11 4.29 4.75 -19.01
CA SER A 11 4.40 5.75 -17.95
C SER A 11 4.04 5.13 -16.58
N SER A 12 4.09 5.95 -15.51
CA SER A 12 3.51 5.62 -14.22
C SER A 12 1.97 5.50 -14.33
N ASN A 13 1.35 4.76 -13.41
CA ASN A 13 -0.11 4.60 -13.26
C ASN A 13 -0.85 4.03 -14.48
N VAL A 14 -0.16 3.39 -15.42
CA VAL A 14 -0.79 2.71 -16.57
C VAL A 14 -1.46 1.38 -16.20
N GLY A 15 -1.29 0.90 -14.94
CA GLY A 15 -1.91 -0.32 -14.43
C GLY A 15 -0.99 -1.54 -14.38
N LYS A 16 0.34 -1.35 -14.35
CA LYS A 16 1.31 -2.46 -14.21
C LYS A 16 1.02 -3.36 -13.04
N SER A 17 0.88 -2.80 -11.84
CA SER A 17 0.67 -3.55 -10.59
C SER A 17 -0.61 -4.37 -10.63
N ILE A 18 -1.69 -3.81 -11.18
CA ILE A 18 -2.97 -4.48 -11.34
C ILE A 18 -2.86 -5.68 -12.30
N LEU A 19 -2.19 -5.51 -13.44
CA LEU A 19 -2.01 -6.61 -14.39
C LEU A 19 -1.04 -7.68 -13.85
N CYS A 20 -0.02 -7.30 -13.10
CA CYS A 20 0.83 -8.26 -12.38
C CYS A 20 0.03 -9.04 -11.34
N THR A 21 -0.84 -8.39 -10.57
CA THR A 21 -1.75 -9.03 -9.60
C THR A 21 -2.68 -10.03 -10.29
N ALA A 22 -3.30 -9.61 -11.41
CA ALA A 22 -4.15 -10.49 -12.22
C ALA A 22 -3.40 -11.73 -12.70
N LEU A 23 -2.21 -11.53 -13.29
CA LEU A 23 -1.43 -12.64 -13.83
C LEU A 23 -0.93 -13.57 -12.72
N CYS A 24 -0.53 -13.05 -11.56
CA CYS A 24 -0.21 -13.86 -10.39
C CYS A 24 -1.38 -14.77 -10.01
N ARG A 25 -2.62 -14.24 -9.99
CA ARG A 25 -3.83 -15.02 -9.68
C ARG A 25 -4.17 -16.04 -10.77
N ILE A 26 -4.08 -15.67 -12.04
CA ILE A 26 -4.33 -16.57 -13.19
C ILE A 26 -3.36 -17.76 -13.14
N LEU A 27 -2.06 -17.51 -13.01
CA LEU A 27 -1.04 -18.56 -12.97
C LEU A 27 -1.19 -19.44 -11.73
N TYR A 28 -1.54 -18.88 -10.57
CA TYR A 28 -1.88 -19.65 -9.36
C TYR A 28 -3.07 -20.57 -9.60
N ARG A 29 -4.16 -20.09 -10.22
CA ARG A 29 -5.34 -20.89 -10.57
C ARG A 29 -5.03 -22.00 -11.59
N MET A 30 -4.03 -21.78 -12.44
CA MET A 30 -3.51 -22.80 -13.36
C MET A 30 -2.64 -23.86 -12.65
N GLY A 31 -2.37 -23.69 -11.33
CA GLY A 31 -1.61 -24.63 -10.52
C GLY A 31 -0.10 -24.39 -10.48
N TYR A 32 0.38 -23.26 -11.02
CA TYR A 32 1.81 -22.91 -10.95
C TYR A 32 2.19 -22.29 -9.61
N LYS A 33 3.33 -22.68 -9.06
CA LYS A 33 3.95 -22.00 -7.92
C LYS A 33 4.51 -20.64 -8.37
N THR A 34 3.67 -19.63 -8.28
CA THR A 34 3.92 -18.30 -8.82
C THR A 34 4.40 -17.33 -7.75
N VAL A 35 5.32 -16.42 -8.12
CA VAL A 35 5.80 -15.35 -7.25
C VAL A 35 5.90 -14.03 -8.02
N PRO A 36 5.49 -12.89 -7.42
CA PRO A 36 5.75 -11.58 -7.98
C PRO A 36 7.18 -11.13 -7.71
N PHE A 37 7.67 -10.21 -8.54
CA PHE A 37 8.96 -9.56 -8.33
C PHE A 37 8.96 -8.11 -8.85
N LYS A 38 9.42 -7.18 -8.03
CA LYS A 38 9.71 -5.80 -8.42
C LYS A 38 11.03 -5.39 -7.79
N ALA A 39 12.05 -5.20 -8.61
CA ALA A 39 13.42 -4.97 -8.14
C ALA A 39 13.51 -3.77 -7.20
N GLN A 40 12.84 -2.67 -7.56
CA GLN A 40 12.74 -1.47 -6.74
C GLN A 40 11.33 -0.92 -6.78
N ASN A 41 10.81 -0.56 -5.62
CA ASN A 41 9.55 0.12 -5.48
C ASN A 41 9.71 1.48 -4.80
N MET A 42 8.83 2.44 -5.09
CA MET A 42 8.78 3.73 -4.42
C MET A 42 7.36 3.95 -3.92
N ALA A 43 7.14 3.78 -2.60
CA ALA A 43 5.83 3.91 -2.00
C ALA A 43 5.91 4.31 -0.52
N LEU A 44 4.89 5.00 -0.01
CA LEU A 44 4.69 5.23 1.42
C LEU A 44 3.90 4.09 2.07
N ASN A 45 3.08 3.38 1.29
CA ASN A 45 2.39 2.19 1.74
C ASN A 45 3.34 1.00 1.76
N SER A 46 3.52 0.44 2.94
CA SER A 46 4.33 -0.74 3.16
C SER A 46 3.61 -1.73 4.07
N TYR A 47 4.15 -2.92 4.13
CA TYR A 47 3.69 -4.03 4.94
C TYR A 47 4.89 -4.70 5.58
N VAL A 48 4.66 -5.58 6.53
CA VAL A 48 5.72 -6.35 7.20
C VAL A 48 5.51 -7.82 6.91
N THR A 49 6.56 -8.49 6.43
CA THR A 49 6.53 -9.94 6.24
C THR A 49 6.48 -10.66 7.60
N LYS A 50 6.13 -11.94 7.61
CA LYS A 50 6.12 -12.74 8.85
C LYS A 50 7.51 -12.86 9.50
N TRP A 51 8.57 -12.53 8.79
CA TRP A 51 9.94 -12.50 9.33
C TRP A 51 10.37 -11.11 9.84
N GLY A 52 9.49 -10.12 9.79
CA GLY A 52 9.78 -8.77 10.25
C GLY A 52 10.52 -7.91 9.23
N ASP A 53 10.42 -8.21 7.95
CA ASP A 53 11.00 -7.44 6.86
C ASP A 53 9.95 -6.51 6.25
N GLU A 54 10.35 -5.26 5.96
CA GLU A 54 9.47 -4.29 5.33
C GLU A 54 9.43 -4.50 3.81
N ILE A 55 8.22 -4.48 3.22
CA ILE A 55 7.97 -4.70 1.79
C ILE A 55 6.91 -3.74 1.26
N GLY A 56 6.95 -3.41 -0.04
CA GLY A 56 5.93 -2.58 -0.70
C GLY A 56 4.56 -3.26 -0.75
N ARG A 57 3.49 -2.48 -0.54
CA ARG A 57 2.12 -3.01 -0.45
C ARG A 57 1.64 -3.67 -1.74
N ALA A 58 2.03 -3.15 -2.91
CA ALA A 58 1.67 -3.77 -4.20
C ALA A 58 2.18 -5.21 -4.32
N GLN A 59 3.41 -5.49 -3.88
CA GLN A 59 3.96 -6.85 -3.92
C GLN A 59 3.31 -7.78 -2.92
N VAL A 60 2.77 -7.25 -1.81
CA VAL A 60 1.93 -8.01 -0.88
C VAL A 60 0.63 -8.44 -1.57
N ALA A 61 -0.09 -7.52 -2.21
CA ALA A 61 -1.31 -7.83 -2.96
C ALA A 61 -1.07 -8.88 -4.07
N GLN A 62 0.06 -8.77 -4.76
CA GLN A 62 0.48 -9.74 -5.78
C GLN A 62 0.80 -11.12 -5.17
N ALA A 63 1.44 -11.18 -4.00
CA ALA A 63 1.73 -12.41 -3.27
C ALA A 63 0.44 -13.07 -2.77
N GLU A 64 -0.47 -12.29 -2.17
CA GLU A 64 -1.80 -12.77 -1.75
C GLU A 64 -2.60 -13.31 -2.94
N ALA A 65 -2.56 -12.64 -4.10
CA ALA A 65 -3.18 -13.11 -5.34
C ALA A 65 -2.57 -14.44 -5.81
N ALA A 66 -1.26 -14.64 -5.62
CA ALA A 66 -0.55 -15.90 -5.90
C ALA A 66 -0.74 -16.97 -4.82
N GLY A 67 -1.50 -16.69 -3.75
CA GLY A 67 -1.77 -17.64 -2.67
C GLY A 67 -0.55 -17.96 -1.79
N ILE A 68 0.40 -17.03 -1.66
CA ILE A 68 1.63 -17.20 -0.89
C ILE A 68 1.85 -16.04 0.08
N ASP A 69 2.58 -16.31 1.17
CA ASP A 69 3.04 -15.26 2.08
C ASP A 69 4.05 -14.33 1.39
N PRO A 70 3.97 -13.00 1.60
CA PRO A 70 4.97 -12.08 1.07
C PRO A 70 6.34 -12.32 1.71
N ILE A 71 7.38 -12.33 0.86
CA ILE A 71 8.78 -12.45 1.27
C ILE A 71 9.59 -11.27 0.71
N VAL A 72 10.64 -10.88 1.41
CA VAL A 72 11.42 -9.69 1.07
C VAL A 72 12.08 -9.75 -0.31
N GLN A 73 12.39 -10.95 -0.79
CA GLN A 73 12.95 -11.17 -2.12
C GLN A 73 12.03 -10.71 -3.27
N MET A 74 10.73 -10.57 -3.01
CA MET A 74 9.77 -10.03 -4.00
C MET A 74 9.98 -8.55 -4.28
N ASN A 75 10.53 -7.80 -3.30
CA ASN A 75 10.82 -6.37 -3.42
C ASN A 75 12.08 -6.00 -2.60
N PRO A 76 13.28 -6.34 -3.12
CA PRO A 76 14.53 -6.15 -2.37
C PRO A 76 14.88 -4.69 -2.07
N VAL A 77 14.37 -3.74 -2.86
CA VAL A 77 14.61 -2.30 -2.68
C VAL A 77 13.29 -1.55 -2.58
N LEU A 78 13.05 -0.91 -1.44
CA LEU A 78 11.91 -0.02 -1.25
C LEU A 78 12.41 1.39 -0.90
N LEU A 79 11.94 2.38 -1.66
CA LEU A 79 12.23 3.79 -1.44
C LEU A 79 11.00 4.45 -0.81
N LYS A 80 11.19 5.07 0.36
CA LYS A 80 10.12 5.81 1.06
C LYS A 80 10.42 7.31 1.01
N PRO A 81 9.72 8.11 0.22
CA PRO A 81 9.95 9.55 0.14
C PRO A 81 9.85 10.23 1.51
N THR A 82 10.92 10.91 1.94
CA THR A 82 10.98 11.65 3.21
C THR A 82 10.81 13.15 3.01
N GLY A 83 11.21 13.65 1.84
CA GLY A 83 11.14 15.07 1.44
C GLY A 83 10.95 15.20 -0.06
N ASN A 84 11.12 16.42 -0.59
CA ASN A 84 10.95 16.68 -2.01
C ASN A 84 12.03 16.02 -2.90
N GLN A 85 13.19 15.74 -2.36
CA GLN A 85 14.35 15.23 -3.13
C GLN A 85 15.09 14.09 -2.42
N SER A 86 14.54 13.54 -1.34
CA SER A 86 15.18 12.49 -0.55
C SER A 86 14.22 11.35 -0.25
N SER A 87 14.77 10.14 -0.11
CA SER A 87 14.04 8.94 0.27
C SER A 87 14.83 8.13 1.29
N GLN A 88 14.14 7.56 2.25
CA GLN A 88 14.67 6.49 3.05
C GLN A 88 14.78 5.24 2.17
N VAL A 89 15.96 4.67 2.11
CA VAL A 89 16.20 3.41 1.40
C VAL A 89 16.02 2.25 2.38
N VAL A 90 15.16 1.33 2.02
CA VAL A 90 14.96 0.05 2.70
C VAL A 90 15.52 -1.03 1.77
N LEU A 91 16.56 -1.74 2.23
CA LEU A 91 17.22 -2.80 1.48
C LEU A 91 16.99 -4.14 2.18
N MET A 92 16.47 -5.11 1.47
CA MET A 92 16.10 -6.41 2.03
C MET A 92 15.28 -6.28 3.32
N GLY A 93 14.28 -5.38 3.29
CA GLY A 93 13.36 -5.14 4.39
C GLY A 93 13.91 -4.33 5.57
N LYS A 94 15.17 -3.86 5.52
CA LYS A 94 15.79 -3.08 6.62
C LYS A 94 16.18 -1.69 6.13
N PRO A 95 15.91 -0.62 6.92
CA PRO A 95 16.33 0.73 6.58
C PRO A 95 17.86 0.85 6.63
N VAL A 96 18.45 1.42 5.57
CA VAL A 96 19.92 1.56 5.45
C VAL A 96 20.39 3.02 5.42
N GLY A 97 19.47 3.97 5.31
CA GLY A 97 19.77 5.40 5.34
C GLY A 97 18.79 6.23 4.54
N VAL A 98 18.99 7.54 4.58
CA VAL A 98 18.26 8.53 3.79
C VAL A 98 19.22 9.11 2.75
N TYR A 99 18.82 9.09 1.49
CA TYR A 99 19.63 9.54 0.37
C TYR A 99 18.84 10.53 -0.49
N SER A 100 19.53 11.54 -1.02
CA SER A 100 18.96 12.34 -2.09
C SER A 100 18.80 11.51 -3.36
N ALA A 101 17.91 11.90 -4.26
CA ALA A 101 17.72 11.22 -5.55
C ALA A 101 19.04 11.11 -6.34
N LYS A 102 19.87 12.17 -6.29
CA LYS A 102 21.19 12.18 -6.95
C LYS A 102 22.13 11.15 -6.35
N GLU A 103 22.30 11.13 -5.02
CA GLU A 103 23.18 10.17 -4.33
C GLU A 103 22.73 8.73 -4.56
N TYR A 104 21.41 8.49 -4.49
CA TYR A 104 20.86 7.17 -4.76
C TYR A 104 21.21 6.71 -6.17
N HIS A 105 20.90 7.50 -7.19
CA HIS A 105 21.14 7.11 -8.58
C HIS A 105 22.63 7.02 -8.94
N THR A 106 23.51 7.85 -8.38
CA THR A 106 24.91 7.85 -8.76
C THR A 106 25.76 6.80 -8.03
N HIS A 107 25.40 6.45 -6.80
CA HIS A 107 26.27 5.62 -5.95
C HIS A 107 25.58 4.38 -5.39
N TYR A 108 24.28 4.46 -5.07
CA TYR A 108 23.64 3.39 -4.31
C TYR A 108 22.88 2.37 -5.15
N SER A 109 22.27 2.77 -6.27
CA SER A 109 21.46 1.88 -7.09
C SER A 109 22.22 0.65 -7.60
N LEU A 110 23.48 0.83 -8.01
CA LEU A 110 24.31 -0.29 -8.46
C LEU A 110 24.73 -1.22 -7.31
N THR A 111 24.93 -0.69 -6.11
CA THR A 111 25.17 -1.52 -4.90
C THR A 111 23.92 -2.34 -4.55
N ALA A 112 22.73 -1.76 -4.69
CA ALA A 112 21.47 -2.44 -4.48
C ALA A 112 21.24 -3.55 -5.54
N LEU A 113 21.84 -3.43 -6.75
CA LEU A 113 21.69 -4.41 -7.82
C LEU A 113 22.18 -5.82 -7.42
N ASP A 114 23.18 -5.94 -6.56
CA ASP A 114 23.63 -7.26 -6.11
C ASP A 114 22.55 -7.94 -5.25
N LYS A 115 21.83 -7.21 -4.42
CA LYS A 115 20.68 -7.73 -3.66
C LYS A 115 19.49 -8.08 -4.57
N VAL A 116 19.31 -7.33 -5.65
CA VAL A 116 18.34 -7.67 -6.70
C VAL A 116 18.68 -9.01 -7.36
N LYS A 117 19.96 -9.25 -7.72
CA LYS A 117 20.44 -10.51 -8.29
C LYS A 117 20.27 -11.69 -7.32
N GLU A 118 20.67 -11.50 -6.05
CA GLU A 118 20.52 -12.52 -5.00
C GLU A 118 19.04 -12.89 -4.84
N SER A 119 18.15 -11.91 -4.83
CA SER A 119 16.71 -12.13 -4.73
C SER A 119 16.14 -12.89 -5.93
N LEU A 120 16.51 -12.49 -7.14
CA LEU A 120 16.09 -13.19 -8.37
C LEU A 120 16.60 -14.65 -8.39
N ALA A 121 17.84 -14.90 -7.97
CA ALA A 121 18.39 -16.25 -7.90
C ALA A 121 17.60 -17.11 -6.90
N PHE A 122 17.29 -16.56 -5.72
CA PHE A 122 16.46 -17.24 -4.73
C PHE A 122 15.06 -17.59 -5.29
N LEU A 123 14.41 -16.62 -5.96
CA LEU A 123 13.08 -16.85 -6.54
C LEU A 123 13.13 -17.89 -7.68
N ASP A 124 14.17 -17.85 -8.49
CA ASP A 124 14.40 -18.80 -9.60
C ASP A 124 14.57 -20.25 -9.15
N GLU A 125 15.13 -20.46 -7.97
CA GLU A 125 15.31 -21.78 -7.36
C GLU A 125 14.05 -22.31 -6.66
N ASN A 126 13.19 -21.42 -6.17
CA ASN A 126 12.10 -21.78 -5.26
C ASN A 126 10.70 -21.75 -5.88
N PHE A 127 10.55 -21.16 -7.08
CA PHE A 127 9.27 -20.99 -7.76
C PHE A 127 9.31 -21.49 -9.20
N GLU A 128 8.14 -21.67 -9.80
CA GLU A 128 7.99 -22.11 -11.19
C GLU A 128 7.78 -20.93 -12.14
N MET A 129 7.08 -19.89 -11.65
CA MET A 129 6.75 -18.69 -12.42
C MET A 129 7.13 -17.44 -11.63
N ILE A 130 7.80 -16.49 -12.29
CA ILE A 130 8.11 -15.16 -11.74
C ILE A 130 7.43 -14.11 -12.60
N VAL A 131 6.49 -13.36 -12.01
CA VAL A 131 5.83 -12.22 -12.63
C VAL A 131 6.57 -10.95 -12.22
N ILE A 132 7.27 -10.33 -13.17
CA ILE A 132 8.15 -9.18 -12.94
C ILE A 132 7.42 -7.89 -13.27
N GLU A 133 7.45 -6.93 -12.37
CA GLU A 133 6.92 -5.59 -12.56
C GLU A 133 8.05 -4.58 -12.74
N GLY A 134 8.00 -3.79 -13.83
CA GLY A 134 8.85 -2.61 -14.02
C GLY A 134 8.32 -1.38 -13.27
N ALA A 135 9.10 -0.31 -13.26
CA ALA A 135 8.70 0.96 -12.64
C ALA A 135 8.77 2.12 -13.64
N GLY A 136 7.79 3.03 -13.60
CA GLY A 136 7.72 4.16 -14.54
C GLY A 136 7.69 3.70 -16.00
N SER A 137 8.61 4.23 -16.82
CA SER A 137 8.79 3.89 -18.23
C SER A 137 10.23 3.42 -18.52
N PRO A 138 10.45 2.43 -19.40
CA PRO A 138 11.79 2.06 -19.84
C PRO A 138 12.45 3.11 -20.74
N ALA A 139 11.69 4.12 -21.19
CA ALA A 139 12.15 5.18 -22.08
C ALA A 139 12.75 6.40 -21.35
N GLU A 140 12.96 6.32 -20.02
CA GLU A 140 13.63 7.37 -19.25
C GLU A 140 15.13 7.39 -19.54
N VAL A 141 15.51 7.98 -20.67
CA VAL A 141 16.90 7.96 -21.20
C VAL A 141 17.91 8.57 -20.25
N ASN A 142 17.51 9.56 -19.45
CA ASN A 142 18.32 10.22 -18.43
C ASN A 142 18.64 9.33 -17.22
N LEU A 143 17.85 8.27 -16.97
CA LEU A 143 18.01 7.33 -15.86
C LEU A 143 18.57 5.98 -16.31
N LYS A 144 18.65 5.73 -17.63
CA LYS A 144 18.94 4.42 -18.21
C LYS A 144 20.26 3.79 -17.72
N ALA A 145 21.30 4.59 -17.52
CA ALA A 145 22.62 4.10 -17.07
C ALA A 145 22.55 3.41 -15.69
N ASN A 146 21.68 3.90 -14.82
CA ASN A 146 21.52 3.44 -13.44
C ASN A 146 20.17 2.75 -13.17
N ASP A 147 19.44 2.42 -14.25
CA ASP A 147 18.20 1.65 -14.17
C ASP A 147 18.46 0.27 -13.56
N ILE A 148 17.69 -0.10 -12.55
CA ILE A 148 17.70 -1.43 -11.94
C ILE A 148 16.31 -2.08 -11.93
N VAL A 149 15.35 -1.53 -12.69
CA VAL A 149 13.93 -1.96 -12.62
C VAL A 149 13.31 -2.34 -13.95
N ASN A 150 13.78 -1.81 -15.07
CA ASN A 150 13.18 -2.01 -16.38
C ASN A 150 14.06 -2.87 -17.30
N MET A 151 14.70 -2.28 -18.32
CA MET A 151 15.40 -3.06 -19.34
C MET A 151 16.63 -3.78 -18.83
N ARG A 152 17.27 -3.31 -17.75
CA ARG A 152 18.36 -4.06 -17.10
C ARG A 152 17.86 -5.39 -16.54
N ILE A 153 16.71 -5.40 -15.88
CA ILE A 153 16.09 -6.63 -15.37
C ILE A 153 15.63 -7.54 -16.52
N ALA A 154 14.99 -6.97 -17.54
CA ALA A 154 14.57 -7.71 -18.72
C ALA A 154 15.76 -8.42 -19.40
N LYS A 155 16.89 -7.73 -19.59
CA LYS A 155 18.13 -8.31 -20.15
C LYS A 155 18.73 -9.38 -19.25
N MET A 156 18.79 -9.15 -17.94
CA MET A 156 19.34 -10.12 -16.98
C MET A 156 18.54 -11.42 -16.93
N THR A 157 17.23 -11.29 -17.01
CA THR A 157 16.30 -12.43 -16.86
C THR A 157 15.89 -13.05 -18.18
N GLN A 158 16.16 -12.39 -19.33
CA GLN A 158 15.66 -12.74 -20.66
C GLN A 158 14.15 -12.94 -20.70
N ALA A 159 13.42 -12.26 -19.79
CA ALA A 159 11.97 -12.35 -19.71
C ALA A 159 11.31 -11.70 -20.93
N PRO A 160 10.30 -12.31 -21.54
CA PRO A 160 9.42 -11.64 -22.48
C PRO A 160 8.72 -10.46 -21.78
N VAL A 161 8.81 -9.29 -22.40
CA VAL A 161 8.25 -8.04 -21.86
C VAL A 161 6.97 -7.68 -22.58
N PHE A 162 5.96 -7.31 -21.82
CA PHE A 162 4.70 -6.74 -22.32
C PHE A 162 4.61 -5.28 -21.92
N LEU A 163 4.49 -4.40 -22.94
CA LEU A 163 4.40 -2.97 -22.73
C LEU A 163 2.94 -2.53 -22.56
N ILE A 164 2.63 -1.92 -21.42
CA ILE A 164 1.28 -1.48 -21.06
C ILE A 164 1.15 0.02 -21.36
N ALA A 165 0.05 0.40 -22.00
CA ALA A 165 -0.32 1.80 -22.24
C ALA A 165 -1.74 2.08 -21.75
N ASP A 166 -1.94 3.22 -21.08
CA ASP A 166 -3.22 3.73 -20.62
C ASP A 166 -3.89 4.54 -21.74
N ILE A 167 -5.05 4.05 -22.24
CA ILE A 167 -5.76 4.70 -23.35
C ILE A 167 -6.73 5.79 -22.86
N ASP A 168 -7.10 5.79 -21.59
CA ASP A 168 -8.11 6.71 -21.03
C ASP A 168 -7.66 8.19 -21.07
N ARG A 169 -6.34 8.42 -20.93
CA ARG A 169 -5.75 9.78 -20.91
C ARG A 169 -5.43 10.37 -22.28
N GLY A 170 -5.60 9.61 -23.35
CA GLY A 170 -5.17 9.99 -24.69
C GLY A 170 -3.64 9.91 -24.89
N GLY A 171 -3.19 9.96 -26.14
CA GLY A 171 -1.76 9.89 -26.48
C GLY A 171 -1.11 8.50 -26.33
N ALA A 172 -1.86 7.46 -26.01
CA ALA A 172 -1.33 6.11 -25.78
C ALA A 172 -0.55 5.57 -26.97
N ILE A 173 -1.04 5.76 -28.21
CA ILE A 173 -0.38 5.32 -29.44
C ILE A 173 0.99 6.01 -29.60
N ALA A 174 1.05 7.31 -29.39
CA ALA A 174 2.30 8.06 -29.43
C ALA A 174 3.29 7.60 -28.37
N SER A 175 2.79 7.33 -27.14
CA SER A 175 3.61 6.81 -26.03
C SER A 175 4.17 5.42 -26.33
N ILE A 176 3.38 4.52 -26.95
CA ILE A 176 3.85 3.19 -27.36
C ILE A 176 4.96 3.32 -28.41
N VAL A 177 4.70 4.04 -29.49
CA VAL A 177 5.68 4.21 -30.57
C VAL A 177 6.93 4.92 -30.07
N GLY A 178 6.79 5.99 -29.28
CA GLY A 178 7.91 6.73 -28.72
C GLY A 178 8.73 5.91 -27.75
N THR A 179 8.09 5.10 -26.88
CA THR A 179 8.80 4.19 -25.97
C THR A 179 9.65 3.20 -26.77
N LEU A 180 9.08 2.52 -27.75
CA LEU A 180 9.80 1.55 -28.57
C LEU A 180 10.93 2.18 -29.40
N GLU A 181 10.76 3.41 -29.89
CA GLU A 181 11.78 4.12 -30.65
C GLU A 181 12.99 4.53 -29.79
N LEU A 182 12.78 4.84 -28.51
CA LEU A 182 13.83 5.22 -27.57
C LEU A 182 14.60 4.02 -27.00
N LEU A 183 14.11 2.80 -27.19
CA LEU A 183 14.79 1.58 -26.78
C LEU A 183 15.85 1.16 -27.81
N GLU A 184 16.96 0.60 -27.32
CA GLU A 184 17.95 -0.05 -28.17
C GLU A 184 17.34 -1.26 -28.89
N PRO A 185 17.86 -1.65 -30.06
CA PRO A 185 17.32 -2.80 -30.81
C PRO A 185 17.17 -4.07 -29.96
N GLU A 186 18.19 -4.42 -29.17
CA GLU A 186 18.18 -5.60 -28.29
C GLU A 186 17.13 -5.51 -27.19
N GLU A 187 16.87 -4.31 -26.67
CA GLU A 187 15.82 -4.07 -25.68
C GLU A 187 14.43 -4.15 -26.31
N ARG A 188 14.29 -3.60 -27.50
CA ARG A 188 13.07 -3.66 -28.30
C ARG A 188 12.70 -5.10 -28.66
N ASP A 189 13.68 -5.95 -28.86
CA ASP A 189 13.47 -7.38 -29.16
C ASP A 189 12.91 -8.16 -27.98
N LEU A 190 13.15 -7.73 -26.76
CA LEU A 190 12.54 -8.31 -25.55
C LEU A 190 11.06 -7.95 -25.42
N ILE A 191 10.59 -6.84 -26.02
CA ILE A 191 9.17 -6.52 -26.04
C ILE A 191 8.45 -7.48 -26.98
N LYS A 192 7.61 -8.36 -26.43
CA LYS A 192 6.90 -9.41 -27.18
C LYS A 192 5.43 -9.05 -27.45
N GLY A 193 4.88 -8.08 -26.74
CA GLY A 193 3.50 -7.66 -26.95
C GLY A 193 3.19 -6.33 -26.28
N ILE A 194 2.04 -5.79 -26.67
CA ILE A 194 1.49 -4.52 -26.17
C ILE A 194 0.14 -4.81 -25.55
N VAL A 195 -0.13 -4.22 -24.39
CA VAL A 195 -1.43 -4.27 -23.70
C VAL A 195 -1.99 -2.85 -23.64
N ILE A 196 -3.17 -2.68 -24.20
CA ILE A 196 -3.96 -1.45 -24.06
C ILE A 196 -4.81 -1.60 -22.80
N ASN A 197 -4.65 -0.70 -21.85
CA ASN A 197 -5.34 -0.77 -20.57
C ASN A 197 -6.29 0.41 -20.36
N LYS A 198 -7.27 0.23 -19.47
CA LYS A 198 -8.30 1.20 -19.08
C LYS A 198 -9.18 1.65 -20.24
N PHE A 199 -9.47 0.73 -21.14
CA PHE A 199 -10.32 1.02 -22.30
C PHE A 199 -11.77 1.27 -21.87
N ARG A 200 -12.38 2.33 -22.44
CA ARG A 200 -13.79 2.66 -22.31
C ARG A 200 -14.39 2.84 -23.72
N GLY A 201 -15.49 2.22 -24.00
CA GLY A 201 -16.21 2.42 -25.25
C GLY A 201 -16.35 1.18 -26.13
N ASP A 202 -16.60 1.38 -27.42
CA ASP A 202 -16.78 0.29 -28.39
C ASP A 202 -15.40 -0.12 -28.97
N ILE A 203 -15.07 -1.39 -28.79
CA ILE A 203 -13.82 -1.98 -29.29
C ILE A 203 -13.66 -1.82 -30.81
N LYS A 204 -14.76 -1.85 -31.57
CA LYS A 204 -14.73 -1.68 -33.03
C LYS A 204 -14.17 -0.32 -33.47
N LEU A 205 -14.34 0.71 -32.64
CA LEU A 205 -13.76 2.03 -32.91
C LEU A 205 -12.25 2.06 -32.66
N LEU A 206 -11.74 1.14 -31.83
CA LEU A 206 -10.32 1.03 -31.53
C LEU A 206 -9.57 0.13 -32.53
N GLU A 207 -10.22 -0.83 -33.19
CA GLU A 207 -9.60 -1.79 -34.13
C GLU A 207 -8.63 -1.14 -35.15
N PRO A 208 -8.95 -0.01 -35.81
CA PRO A 208 -8.02 0.62 -36.74
C PRO A 208 -6.74 1.11 -36.05
N ALA A 209 -6.83 1.53 -34.79
CA ALA A 209 -5.68 1.95 -34.01
C ALA A 209 -4.83 0.77 -33.58
N LEU A 210 -5.42 -0.38 -33.25
CA LEU A 210 -4.70 -1.61 -32.94
C LEU A 210 -3.90 -2.09 -34.16
N THR A 211 -4.52 -2.13 -35.33
CA THR A 211 -3.85 -2.48 -36.60
C THR A 211 -2.68 -1.52 -36.87
N PHE A 212 -2.90 -0.21 -36.72
CA PHE A 212 -1.84 0.79 -36.90
C PHE A 212 -0.65 0.55 -35.93
N ILE A 213 -0.93 0.23 -34.66
CA ILE A 213 0.12 -0.06 -33.66
C ILE A 213 0.95 -1.27 -34.11
N GLU A 214 0.31 -2.36 -34.52
CA GLU A 214 0.98 -3.58 -34.97
C GLU A 214 1.82 -3.35 -36.23
N GLU A 215 1.26 -2.69 -37.24
CA GLU A 215 1.98 -2.36 -38.48
C GLU A 215 3.17 -1.41 -38.23
N LYS A 216 2.98 -0.41 -37.36
CA LYS A 216 4.01 0.60 -37.08
C LYS A 216 5.15 0.05 -36.24
N THR A 217 4.85 -0.84 -35.28
CA THR A 217 5.81 -1.29 -34.28
C THR A 217 6.36 -2.70 -34.54
N GLY A 218 5.67 -3.49 -35.34
CA GLY A 218 5.96 -4.92 -35.54
C GLY A 218 5.69 -5.75 -34.29
N LYS A 219 4.94 -5.23 -33.29
CA LYS A 219 4.62 -5.90 -32.03
C LYS A 219 3.13 -6.18 -31.97
N LYS A 220 2.76 -7.40 -31.56
CA LYS A 220 1.37 -7.81 -31.38
C LYS A 220 0.69 -7.05 -30.25
N VAL A 221 -0.55 -6.60 -30.46
CA VAL A 221 -1.42 -6.19 -29.35
C VAL A 221 -2.07 -7.44 -28.77
N VAL A 222 -1.65 -7.80 -27.56
CA VAL A 222 -2.03 -9.06 -26.89
C VAL A 222 -3.25 -8.91 -26.00
N GLY A 223 -3.78 -7.71 -25.84
CA GLY A 223 -4.99 -7.49 -25.06
C GLY A 223 -5.43 -6.04 -25.00
N VAL A 224 -6.72 -5.87 -24.85
CA VAL A 224 -7.38 -4.58 -24.58
C VAL A 224 -8.20 -4.76 -23.31
N ILE A 225 -7.65 -4.30 -22.20
CA ILE A 225 -8.27 -4.47 -20.87
C ILE A 225 -9.23 -3.32 -20.60
N PRO A 226 -10.48 -3.58 -20.25
CA PRO A 226 -11.45 -2.54 -19.95
C PRO A 226 -11.04 -1.76 -18.68
N ALA A 227 -11.57 -0.55 -18.55
CA ALA A 227 -11.49 0.18 -17.29
C ALA A 227 -12.33 -0.54 -16.24
N ILE A 228 -11.68 -1.06 -15.22
CA ILE A 228 -12.33 -1.85 -14.16
C ILE A 228 -12.70 -0.89 -13.03
N GLU A 229 -13.98 -0.83 -12.71
CA GLU A 229 -14.52 -0.04 -11.59
C GLU A 229 -14.65 -0.90 -10.34
N ASN A 230 -14.50 -0.29 -9.16
CA ASN A 230 -14.62 -0.95 -7.84
C ASN A 230 -13.75 -2.20 -7.76
N LEU A 231 -12.46 -2.02 -8.00
CA LEU A 231 -11.53 -3.14 -8.05
C LEU A 231 -11.29 -3.78 -6.69
N ASP A 232 -11.43 -3.01 -5.62
CA ASP A 232 -11.30 -3.42 -4.21
C ASP A 232 -9.97 -4.16 -3.92
N ILE A 233 -8.90 -3.71 -4.56
CA ILE A 233 -7.52 -4.19 -4.39
C ILE A 233 -6.69 -3.06 -3.80
N ASP A 234 -5.79 -3.41 -2.88
CA ASP A 234 -4.91 -2.47 -2.21
C ASP A 234 -4.15 -1.59 -3.21
N GLU A 235 -4.29 -0.29 -3.06
CA GLU A 235 -3.63 0.69 -3.91
C GLU A 235 -2.25 1.08 -3.32
N GLU A 236 -1.29 1.32 -4.21
CA GLU A 236 0.08 1.63 -3.84
C GLU A 236 0.27 3.11 -3.52
N ASP A 237 -0.35 3.99 -4.34
CA ASP A 237 -0.13 5.43 -4.30
C ASP A 237 -1.29 6.19 -3.65
N SER A 238 -0.96 7.19 -2.82
CA SER A 238 -1.92 8.12 -2.22
C SER A 238 -2.67 8.99 -3.26
N VAL A 239 -2.21 9.05 -4.50
CA VAL A 239 -2.94 9.70 -5.63
C VAL A 239 -4.33 9.07 -5.82
N ALA A 240 -4.49 7.81 -5.49
CA ALA A 240 -5.78 7.14 -5.50
C ALA A 240 -6.79 7.72 -4.50
N LEU A 241 -6.32 8.35 -3.42
CA LEU A 241 -7.18 9.00 -2.44
C LEU A 241 -7.90 10.24 -3.01
N GLU A 242 -7.33 10.90 -4.03
CA GLU A 242 -7.97 12.03 -4.69
C GLU A 242 -9.29 11.65 -5.38
N ASN A 243 -9.41 10.40 -5.82
CA ASN A 243 -10.59 9.86 -6.49
C ASN A 243 -11.66 9.36 -5.50
N LYS A 244 -11.32 9.14 -4.22
CA LYS A 244 -12.23 8.64 -3.17
C LYS A 244 -13.09 9.74 -2.50
N LYS A 245 -13.13 10.97 -3.04
CA LYS A 245 -13.79 12.14 -2.41
C LYS A 245 -15.31 12.13 -2.41
N ASN A 246 -15.99 11.28 -3.17
CA ASN A 246 -17.44 11.30 -3.34
C ASN A 246 -18.11 9.96 -3.03
N VAL A 247 -18.05 9.53 -1.80
CA VAL A 247 -18.90 8.41 -1.34
C VAL A 247 -20.21 9.02 -0.81
N GLY A 248 -21.35 8.53 -1.31
CA GLY A 248 -22.68 8.95 -0.83
C GLY A 248 -22.81 8.79 0.70
N SER A 249 -23.69 9.58 1.32
CA SER A 249 -23.93 9.50 2.77
C SER A 249 -24.56 8.16 3.13
N LYS A 250 -23.81 7.35 3.89
CA LYS A 250 -24.29 6.12 4.54
C LYS A 250 -24.58 6.40 6.03
N ASP A 251 -25.01 5.37 6.76
CA ASP A 251 -25.40 5.51 8.17
C ASP A 251 -24.30 6.10 9.06
N ILE A 252 -23.06 5.63 8.87
CA ILE A 252 -21.87 6.04 9.62
C ILE A 252 -20.90 6.80 8.74
N GLN A 253 -20.46 7.97 9.22
CA GLN A 253 -19.53 8.85 8.54
C GLN A 253 -18.19 8.86 9.27
N ILE A 254 -17.12 8.38 8.63
CA ILE A 254 -15.76 8.37 9.18
C ILE A 254 -14.92 9.39 8.41
N ALA A 255 -14.24 10.29 9.13
CA ALA A 255 -13.27 11.23 8.58
C ALA A 255 -11.86 10.75 8.88
N VAL A 256 -11.11 10.38 7.84
CA VAL A 256 -9.66 10.08 7.91
C VAL A 256 -8.89 11.33 7.54
N ILE A 257 -8.02 11.81 8.41
CA ILE A 257 -7.26 13.04 8.19
C ILE A 257 -6.10 12.75 7.21
N GLN A 258 -6.16 13.36 6.04
CA GLN A 258 -5.13 13.20 5.00
C GLN A 258 -3.99 14.19 5.23
N THR A 259 -2.86 13.68 5.71
CA THR A 259 -1.62 14.45 5.87
C THR A 259 -0.69 14.26 4.65
N PRO A 260 0.26 15.19 4.41
CA PRO A 260 1.20 15.09 3.28
C PRO A 260 2.08 13.84 3.27
N LYS A 261 2.34 13.27 4.45
CA LYS A 261 3.15 12.06 4.62
C LYS A 261 2.34 10.86 5.14
N ILE A 262 1.03 10.87 4.86
CA ILE A 262 0.17 9.72 5.19
C ILE A 262 0.80 8.43 4.68
N SER A 263 0.82 7.41 5.53
CA SER A 263 1.35 6.09 5.21
C SER A 263 0.35 5.02 5.65
N ASN A 264 0.40 3.87 4.96
CA ASN A 264 -0.43 2.71 5.27
C ASN A 264 -1.95 3.03 5.28
N PHE A 265 -2.40 3.87 4.34
CA PHE A 265 -3.80 4.28 4.24
C PHE A 265 -4.75 3.12 3.89
N THR A 266 -4.23 1.97 3.50
CA THR A 266 -4.98 0.72 3.35
C THR A 266 -5.56 0.19 4.65
N ASP A 267 -5.10 0.67 5.81
CA ASP A 267 -5.72 0.39 7.12
C ASP A 267 -7.22 0.71 7.18
N PHE A 268 -7.71 1.57 6.27
CA PHE A 268 -9.10 2.04 6.26
C PHE A 268 -9.95 1.41 5.16
N ASP A 269 -9.37 0.54 4.32
CA ASP A 269 -10.11 -0.10 3.22
C ASP A 269 -11.20 -1.02 3.76
N ALA A 270 -10.93 -1.79 4.82
CA ALA A 270 -11.92 -2.64 5.45
C ALA A 270 -13.15 -1.85 5.97
N LEU A 271 -12.95 -0.63 6.49
CA LEU A 271 -14.04 0.28 6.88
C LEU A 271 -14.82 0.79 5.67
N ASN A 272 -14.12 1.09 4.56
CA ASN A 272 -14.75 1.61 3.35
C ASN A 272 -15.63 0.58 2.64
N TYR A 273 -15.31 -0.72 2.77
CA TYR A 273 -16.08 -1.80 2.18
C TYR A 273 -17.33 -2.18 3.01
N GLU A 274 -17.44 -1.72 4.25
CA GLU A 274 -18.65 -1.92 5.04
C GLU A 274 -19.88 -1.26 4.38
N PRO A 275 -21.03 -1.98 4.30
CA PRO A 275 -22.19 -1.49 3.56
C PRO A 275 -22.82 -0.23 4.16
N ASP A 276 -22.66 -0.03 5.46
CA ASP A 276 -23.26 1.07 6.25
C ASP A 276 -22.27 2.19 6.61
N VAL A 277 -21.02 2.13 6.14
CA VAL A 277 -19.96 3.12 6.46
C VAL A 277 -19.53 3.88 5.21
N SER A 278 -19.39 5.21 5.35
CA SER A 278 -18.71 6.09 4.39
C SER A 278 -17.41 6.59 4.99
N VAL A 279 -16.29 6.40 4.28
CA VAL A 279 -14.98 6.94 4.66
C VAL A 279 -14.64 8.12 3.75
N ARG A 280 -14.30 9.27 4.35
CA ARG A 280 -13.82 10.45 3.63
C ARG A 280 -12.42 10.83 4.07
N PHE A 281 -11.55 11.09 3.12
CA PHE A 281 -10.22 11.64 3.37
C PHE A 281 -10.28 13.15 3.37
N ILE A 282 -9.82 13.78 4.46
CA ILE A 282 -9.92 15.23 4.73
C ILE A 282 -8.52 15.85 4.72
N GLY A 283 -8.23 16.66 3.72
CA GLY A 283 -6.98 17.40 3.58
C GLY A 283 -7.11 18.89 3.95
N SER A 284 -6.02 19.65 3.72
CA SER A 284 -6.06 21.11 3.92
C SER A 284 -7.06 21.77 2.98
N GLY A 285 -7.87 22.65 3.54
CA GLY A 285 -8.93 23.35 2.82
C GLY A 285 -10.26 22.61 2.76
N ASP A 286 -10.30 21.33 3.16
CA ASP A 286 -11.54 20.60 3.34
C ASP A 286 -12.15 20.91 4.73
N VAL A 287 -13.47 20.76 4.86
CA VAL A 287 -14.18 20.86 6.13
C VAL A 287 -14.38 19.46 6.70
N ILE A 288 -13.97 19.24 7.95
CA ILE A 288 -14.20 17.95 8.62
C ILE A 288 -15.70 17.69 8.76
N GLY A 289 -16.47 18.72 9.13
CA GLY A 289 -17.91 18.63 9.33
C GLY A 289 -18.26 17.96 10.66
N THR A 290 -19.25 17.08 10.63
CA THR A 290 -19.74 16.37 11.84
C THR A 290 -19.64 14.85 11.64
N PRO A 291 -18.44 14.27 11.56
CA PRO A 291 -18.29 12.84 11.41
C PRO A 291 -18.67 12.10 12.70
N ASP A 292 -19.00 10.83 12.56
CA ASP A 292 -19.25 9.94 13.70
C ASP A 292 -17.95 9.46 14.34
N LEU A 293 -16.84 9.44 13.57
CA LEU A 293 -15.50 9.07 14.01
C LEU A 293 -14.46 9.89 13.21
N ILE A 294 -13.41 10.36 13.89
CA ILE A 294 -12.21 10.92 13.27
C ILE A 294 -11.08 9.89 13.40
N ILE A 295 -10.34 9.65 12.32
CA ILE A 295 -9.14 8.81 12.35
C ILE A 295 -7.92 9.64 11.96
N LEU A 296 -6.89 9.59 12.82
CA LEU A 296 -5.55 10.08 12.52
C LEU A 296 -4.72 8.90 12.01
N PRO A 297 -4.27 8.91 10.75
CA PRO A 297 -3.60 7.78 10.13
C PRO A 297 -2.13 7.68 10.53
N GLY A 298 -1.47 6.62 10.05
CA GLY A 298 -0.03 6.50 10.06
C GLY A 298 0.66 7.60 9.25
N SER A 299 1.86 7.95 9.65
CA SER A 299 2.68 8.98 9.00
C SER A 299 4.12 8.49 8.83
N LYS A 300 4.74 8.84 7.68
CA LYS A 300 6.18 8.63 7.47
C LYS A 300 7.02 9.68 8.20
N ASN A 301 6.45 10.84 8.53
CA ASN A 301 7.09 11.88 9.32
C ASN A 301 6.05 12.56 10.20
N THR A 302 5.92 12.05 11.42
CA THR A 302 4.89 12.45 12.38
C THR A 302 5.00 13.91 12.78
N LEU A 303 6.22 14.40 13.01
CA LEU A 303 6.46 15.79 13.43
C LEU A 303 6.11 16.79 12.32
N ALA A 304 6.46 16.48 11.07
CA ALA A 304 6.10 17.32 9.93
C ALA A 304 4.58 17.32 9.69
N ASP A 305 3.93 16.18 9.78
CA ASP A 305 2.48 16.05 9.59
C ASP A 305 1.72 16.72 10.75
N LEU A 306 2.19 16.63 11.99
CA LEU A 306 1.61 17.35 13.13
C LEU A 306 1.73 18.87 12.95
N THR A 307 2.87 19.35 12.44
CA THR A 307 3.08 20.76 12.10
C THR A 307 2.11 21.21 11.00
N TYR A 308 1.92 20.37 9.99
CA TYR A 308 0.92 20.64 8.93
C TYR A 308 -0.50 20.72 9.50
N LEU A 309 -0.91 19.82 10.39
CA LEU A 309 -2.24 19.86 11.02
C LEU A 309 -2.46 21.17 11.80
N LYS A 310 -1.44 21.63 12.54
CA LYS A 310 -1.50 22.90 13.27
C LYS A 310 -1.61 24.10 12.33
N ASN A 311 -0.79 24.14 11.29
CA ASN A 311 -0.75 25.26 10.35
C ASN A 311 -1.99 25.35 9.45
N SER A 312 -2.64 24.23 9.16
CA SER A 312 -3.86 24.16 8.34
C SER A 312 -5.15 24.46 9.14
N GLY A 313 -5.06 24.53 10.47
CA GLY A 313 -6.24 24.66 11.34
C GLY A 313 -6.98 23.35 11.63
N LEU A 314 -6.60 22.25 10.98
CA LEU A 314 -7.22 20.93 11.21
C LEU A 314 -7.03 20.46 12.65
N ALA A 315 -5.89 20.76 13.29
CA ALA A 315 -5.63 20.39 14.67
C ALA A 315 -6.66 21.00 15.63
N ASP A 316 -7.01 22.28 15.46
CA ASP A 316 -7.98 22.96 16.30
C ASP A 316 -9.40 22.44 16.03
N GLU A 317 -9.77 22.19 14.78
CA GLU A 317 -11.06 21.59 14.43
C GLU A 317 -11.23 20.19 15.04
N ILE A 318 -10.20 19.34 14.98
CA ILE A 318 -10.19 18.00 15.60
C ILE A 318 -10.37 18.11 17.12
N LYS A 319 -9.65 19.02 17.79
CA LYS A 319 -9.77 19.25 19.24
C LYS A 319 -11.17 19.69 19.63
N GLU A 320 -11.76 20.60 18.88
CA GLU A 320 -13.12 21.09 19.15
C GLU A 320 -14.19 20.00 18.94
N LEU A 321 -14.03 19.16 17.91
CA LEU A 321 -14.92 18.03 17.67
C LEU A 321 -14.79 16.98 18.78
N ALA A 322 -13.57 16.62 19.17
CA ALA A 322 -13.31 15.70 20.28
C ALA A 322 -13.87 16.23 21.61
N LYS A 323 -13.77 17.55 21.87
CA LYS A 323 -14.35 18.18 23.04
C LYS A 323 -15.88 18.12 23.04
N LYS A 324 -16.51 18.20 21.86
CA LYS A 324 -17.96 18.00 21.69
C LYS A 324 -18.38 16.54 21.76
N GLY A 325 -17.39 15.64 21.91
CA GLY A 325 -17.59 14.22 22.12
C GLY A 325 -17.40 13.35 20.86
N THR A 326 -17.02 13.87 19.71
CA THR A 326 -16.68 13.03 18.55
C THR A 326 -15.50 12.13 18.89
N PRO A 327 -15.62 10.80 18.78
CA PRO A 327 -14.52 9.89 19.08
C PRO A 327 -13.37 10.06 18.07
N VAL A 328 -12.15 9.80 18.53
CA VAL A 328 -10.94 9.88 17.73
C VAL A 328 -10.12 8.61 17.90
N ILE A 329 -9.67 8.03 16.78
CA ILE A 329 -8.75 6.89 16.79
C ILE A 329 -7.47 7.29 16.07
N GLY A 330 -6.31 7.04 16.69
CA GLY A 330 -4.99 7.27 16.10
C GLY A 330 -4.26 5.96 15.81
N ILE A 331 -3.76 5.81 14.59
CA ILE A 331 -2.96 4.65 14.18
C ILE A 331 -1.51 5.08 13.96
N CYS A 332 -0.56 4.41 14.59
CA CYS A 332 0.89 4.61 14.45
C CYS A 332 1.30 6.09 14.64
N GLY A 333 1.63 6.84 13.60
CA GLY A 333 1.90 8.28 13.69
C GLY A 333 0.71 9.05 14.27
N GLY A 334 -0.51 8.68 13.91
CA GLY A 334 -1.74 9.24 14.48
C GLY A 334 -1.86 8.98 15.98
N ASN A 335 -1.49 7.79 16.46
CA ASN A 335 -1.39 7.46 17.88
C ASN A 335 -0.43 8.41 18.61
N GLN A 336 0.73 8.68 18.01
CA GLN A 336 1.73 9.60 18.56
C GLN A 336 1.21 11.05 18.65
N MET A 337 0.46 11.50 17.62
CA MET A 337 -0.10 12.85 17.56
C MET A 337 -1.16 13.11 18.63
N LEU A 338 -1.88 12.06 19.12
CA LEU A 338 -2.92 12.20 20.15
C LEU A 338 -2.39 12.70 21.49
N GLY A 339 -1.14 12.40 21.81
CA GLY A 339 -0.49 12.69 23.09
C GLY A 339 -0.29 14.16 23.39
N THR A 340 0.34 14.45 24.52
CA THR A 340 0.70 15.82 24.95
C THR A 340 1.99 16.30 24.31
N ALA A 341 2.96 15.43 24.06
CA ALA A 341 4.25 15.77 23.46
C ALA A 341 4.85 14.60 22.67
N ILE A 342 5.66 14.96 21.66
CA ILE A 342 6.51 14.03 20.90
C ILE A 342 7.94 14.56 20.97
N TYR A 343 8.86 13.69 21.40
CA TYR A 343 10.30 13.96 21.48
C TYR A 343 11.06 13.14 20.44
N ASP A 344 11.94 13.78 19.68
CA ASP A 344 12.86 13.14 18.72
C ASP A 344 14.33 13.49 19.03
N PRO A 345 14.88 13.00 20.14
CA PRO A 345 16.23 13.34 20.59
C PRO A 345 17.34 12.85 19.65
N HIS A 346 17.02 12.00 18.69
CA HIS A 346 17.94 11.41 17.72
C HIS A 346 17.74 11.93 16.31
N HIS A 347 16.86 12.92 16.09
CA HIS A 347 16.54 13.51 14.78
C HIS A 347 16.13 12.47 13.71
N MET A 348 15.35 11.49 14.13
CA MET A 348 14.92 10.38 13.25
C MET A 348 13.96 10.85 12.15
N GLU A 349 13.19 11.92 12.41
CA GLU A 349 12.22 12.48 11.48
C GLU A 349 12.59 13.89 10.97
N GLY A 350 13.73 14.44 11.33
CA GLY A 350 14.22 15.74 10.88
C GLY A 350 14.79 16.62 11.99
N ASP A 351 14.78 17.94 11.81
CA ASP A 351 15.46 18.88 12.72
C ASP A 351 14.63 19.29 13.94
N ILE A 352 13.37 18.80 14.06
CA ILE A 352 12.47 19.12 15.17
C ILE A 352 12.72 18.12 16.30
N GLU A 353 13.28 18.57 17.42
CA GLU A 353 13.57 17.73 18.60
C GLU A 353 12.33 17.48 19.47
N GLU A 354 11.39 18.44 19.50
CA GLU A 354 10.19 18.38 20.35
C GLU A 354 9.01 19.07 19.67
N SER A 355 7.82 18.51 19.82
CA SER A 355 6.57 19.15 19.43
C SER A 355 5.44 18.81 20.41
N GLU A 356 4.65 19.81 20.78
CA GLU A 356 3.37 19.58 21.46
C GLU A 356 2.48 18.74 20.56
N GLY A 357 1.84 17.71 21.12
CA GLY A 357 0.83 16.90 20.47
C GLY A 357 -0.54 17.61 20.43
N LEU A 358 -1.58 16.85 20.10
CA LEU A 358 -2.96 17.36 20.13
C LEU A 358 -3.53 17.47 21.54
N GLY A 359 -2.91 16.78 22.52
CA GLY A 359 -3.35 16.82 23.92
C GLY A 359 -4.72 16.18 24.17
N LEU A 360 -5.13 15.25 23.30
CA LEU A 360 -6.39 14.51 23.45
C LEU A 360 -6.28 13.38 24.45
N VAL A 361 -5.08 12.85 24.65
CA VAL A 361 -4.74 11.81 25.64
C VAL A 361 -3.52 12.25 26.41
N ASN A 362 -3.50 11.99 27.73
CA ASN A 362 -2.36 12.28 28.58
C ASN A 362 -1.25 11.22 28.41
N SER A 363 -0.57 11.27 27.28
CA SER A 363 0.56 10.39 26.94
C SER A 363 1.68 11.19 26.28
N THR A 364 2.88 10.62 26.31
CA THR A 364 4.08 11.20 25.69
C THR A 364 4.74 10.17 24.80
N THR A 365 5.18 10.59 23.62
CA THR A 365 5.93 9.75 22.69
C THR A 365 7.39 10.15 22.66
N THR A 366 8.29 9.18 22.67
CA THR A 366 9.73 9.38 22.40
C THR A 366 10.15 8.54 21.20
N MET A 367 10.73 9.17 20.18
CA MET A 367 11.28 8.46 19.02
C MET A 367 12.52 7.69 19.41
N LYS A 368 12.65 6.46 18.93
CA LYS A 368 13.80 5.57 19.17
C LYS A 368 14.67 5.48 17.93
N ASP A 369 15.91 5.10 18.11
CA ASP A 369 16.88 4.86 17.03
C ASP A 369 16.66 3.52 16.30
N GLN A 370 15.86 2.62 16.89
CA GLN A 370 15.52 1.31 16.31
C GLN A 370 14.08 1.27 15.85
N LYS A 371 13.88 0.75 14.64
CA LYS A 371 12.57 0.53 14.06
C LYS A 371 11.98 -0.81 14.48
N THR A 372 10.77 -0.80 15.01
CA THR A 372 9.98 -2.00 15.28
C THR A 372 9.24 -2.38 14.01
N THR A 373 9.46 -3.61 13.51
CA THR A 373 8.80 -4.14 12.31
C THR A 373 8.45 -5.61 12.54
N HIS A 374 7.17 -5.89 12.84
CA HIS A 374 6.69 -7.25 13.12
C HIS A 374 5.27 -7.44 12.61
N GLN A 375 4.95 -8.62 12.09
CA GLN A 375 3.57 -9.09 12.17
C GLN A 375 3.24 -9.42 13.61
N VAL A 376 2.01 -9.12 14.03
CA VAL A 376 1.59 -9.35 15.41
C VAL A 376 0.29 -10.14 15.47
N THR A 377 0.21 -10.99 16.50
CA THR A 377 -1.05 -11.50 17.03
C THR A 377 -1.28 -10.82 18.36
N PHE A 378 -2.50 -10.38 18.61
CA PHE A 378 -2.82 -9.66 19.84
C PHE A 378 -4.19 -10.01 20.38
N ASP A 379 -4.34 -9.85 21.68
CA ASP A 379 -5.58 -10.02 22.41
C ASP A 379 -6.10 -8.69 22.93
N VAL A 380 -7.41 -8.60 23.07
CA VAL A 380 -8.14 -7.47 23.65
C VAL A 380 -8.97 -7.98 24.81
N GLU A 381 -8.74 -7.43 25.99
CA GLU A 381 -9.50 -7.79 27.18
C GLU A 381 -10.25 -6.58 27.73
N ASN A 382 -11.58 -6.66 27.76
CA ASN A 382 -12.46 -5.63 28.35
C ASN A 382 -12.16 -4.21 27.87
N LEU A 383 -11.89 -4.02 26.57
CA LEU A 383 -11.76 -2.70 26.00
C LEU A 383 -13.10 -1.96 26.04
N HIS A 384 -13.16 -0.89 26.79
CA HIS A 384 -14.32 0.00 26.82
C HIS A 384 -14.14 1.07 25.75
N PHE A 385 -15.03 1.11 24.76
CA PHE A 385 -15.07 2.17 23.75
C PHE A 385 -16.49 2.72 23.65
N LEU A 386 -16.66 4.04 23.83
CA LEU A 386 -17.95 4.68 24.02
C LEU A 386 -18.73 3.98 25.17
N ASN A 387 -19.86 3.37 24.85
CA ASN A 387 -20.71 2.69 25.83
C ASN A 387 -20.58 1.15 25.82
N GLY A 388 -19.75 0.61 24.91
CA GLY A 388 -19.61 -0.82 24.75
C GLY A 388 -18.29 -1.37 25.31
N THR A 389 -18.24 -2.67 25.41
CA THR A 389 -17.05 -3.43 25.83
C THR A 389 -16.75 -4.53 24.82
N PHE A 390 -15.49 -4.64 24.43
CA PHE A 390 -15.02 -5.67 23.50
C PHE A 390 -13.95 -6.53 24.14
N SER A 391 -14.02 -7.83 23.89
CA SER A 391 -12.94 -8.79 24.16
C SER A 391 -12.79 -9.70 22.95
N GLY A 392 -11.57 -9.95 22.54
CA GLY A 392 -11.24 -10.84 21.43
C GLY A 392 -9.82 -11.36 21.57
N SER A 393 -9.53 -12.52 21.01
CA SER A 393 -8.22 -13.15 21.04
C SER A 393 -7.76 -13.51 19.63
N GLU A 394 -6.43 -13.68 19.48
CA GLU A 394 -5.80 -14.07 18.22
C GLU A 394 -6.10 -13.11 17.06
N LEU A 395 -6.35 -11.83 17.37
CA LEU A 395 -6.48 -10.79 16.36
C LEU A 395 -5.14 -10.56 15.67
N VAL A 396 -5.16 -10.17 14.40
CA VAL A 396 -3.95 -10.04 13.59
C VAL A 396 -3.71 -8.60 13.14
N GLY A 397 -2.45 -8.24 12.97
CA GLY A 397 -2.03 -6.95 12.48
C GLY A 397 -0.52 -6.90 12.27
N TYR A 398 0.04 -5.70 12.14
CA TYR A 398 1.49 -5.54 12.07
C TYR A 398 1.94 -4.21 12.69
N GLU A 399 3.17 -4.19 13.19
CA GLU A 399 3.83 -2.99 13.72
C GLU A 399 4.91 -2.51 12.76
N ILE A 400 4.98 -1.19 12.53
CA ILE A 400 6.01 -0.56 11.72
C ILE A 400 6.24 0.88 12.20
N HIS A 401 6.98 1.06 13.30
CA HIS A 401 7.13 2.36 13.95
C HIS A 401 8.52 2.54 14.59
N MET A 402 8.84 3.76 14.96
CA MET A 402 10.05 4.14 15.68
C MET A 402 9.74 4.77 17.06
N GLY A 403 8.54 5.20 17.28
CA GLY A 403 8.13 5.83 18.53
C GLY A 403 7.75 4.81 19.60
N ASP A 404 7.89 5.23 20.85
CA ASP A 404 7.40 4.55 22.04
C ASP A 404 6.52 5.52 22.81
N THR A 405 5.24 5.18 23.01
CA THR A 405 4.24 6.04 23.65
C THR A 405 3.90 5.52 25.04
N THR A 406 4.07 6.38 26.02
CA THR A 406 3.84 6.05 27.43
C THR A 406 2.72 6.94 27.99
N PRO A 407 1.70 6.36 28.66
CA PRO A 407 0.77 7.11 29.48
C PRO A 407 1.50 7.88 30.59
N ASN A 408 1.08 9.12 30.84
CA ASN A 408 1.67 9.95 31.90
C ASN A 408 0.99 9.76 33.26
N ASP A 409 -0.21 9.15 33.26
CA ASP A 409 -0.95 8.85 34.48
C ASP A 409 -1.90 7.63 34.29
N ASP A 410 -2.57 7.25 35.38
CA ASP A 410 -3.47 6.09 35.44
C ASP A 410 -4.86 6.35 34.80
N THR A 411 -5.15 7.55 34.31
CA THR A 411 -6.42 7.85 33.62
C THR A 411 -6.45 7.25 32.21
N VAL A 412 -5.27 6.99 31.64
CA VAL A 412 -5.09 6.34 30.36
C VAL A 412 -4.91 4.84 30.54
N LYS A 413 -5.80 4.04 29.94
CA LYS A 413 -5.77 2.58 30.06
C LYS A 413 -5.14 1.95 28.82
N ARG A 414 -4.41 0.84 29.01
CA ARG A 414 -3.90 0.02 27.91
C ARG A 414 -5.03 -0.77 27.26
N CYS A 415 -4.95 -0.98 25.95
CA CYS A 415 -6.02 -1.58 25.14
C CYS A 415 -5.72 -2.99 24.67
N PHE A 416 -4.48 -3.23 24.24
CA PHE A 416 -4.09 -4.43 23.51
C PHE A 416 -2.93 -5.13 24.18
N THR A 417 -2.91 -6.46 24.11
CA THR A 417 -1.78 -7.30 24.53
C THR A 417 -1.28 -8.07 23.34
N ILE A 418 -0.11 -7.70 22.81
CA ILE A 418 0.57 -8.44 21.75
C ILE A 418 1.09 -9.73 22.35
N THR A 419 0.62 -10.86 21.82
CA THR A 419 0.96 -12.21 22.28
C THR A 419 1.99 -12.88 21.40
N LYS A 420 2.20 -12.36 20.17
CA LYS A 420 3.16 -12.90 19.23
C LYS A 420 3.73 -11.79 18.34
N ARG A 421 5.04 -11.79 18.11
CA ARG A 421 5.75 -10.95 17.12
C ARG A 421 6.53 -11.85 16.18
N SER A 422 6.28 -11.77 14.86
CA SER A 422 7.01 -12.51 13.83
C SER A 422 7.29 -13.96 14.24
N GLU A 423 6.26 -14.77 14.47
CA GLU A 423 6.32 -16.16 14.91
C GLU A 423 6.86 -16.41 16.36
N THR A 424 7.34 -15.39 17.06
CA THR A 424 7.88 -15.53 18.42
C THR A 424 6.83 -15.13 19.47
N PRO A 425 6.47 -16.02 20.42
CA PRO A 425 5.61 -15.68 21.54
C PRO A 425 6.23 -14.57 22.39
N ILE A 426 5.41 -13.58 22.77
CA ILE A 426 5.82 -12.43 23.58
C ILE A 426 4.62 -11.94 24.41
N THR A 427 4.85 -11.07 25.37
CA THR A 427 3.78 -10.33 26.06
C THR A 427 4.18 -8.87 26.13
N VAL A 428 3.59 -8.06 25.25
CA VAL A 428 3.84 -6.62 25.19
C VAL A 428 2.49 -5.91 25.13
N VAL A 429 2.33 -4.86 25.93
CA VAL A 429 1.13 -4.04 25.91
C VAL A 429 1.26 -2.95 24.84
N ASP A 430 0.21 -2.77 24.05
CA ASP A 430 0.09 -1.72 23.05
C ASP A 430 -1.22 -0.94 23.21
N GLY A 431 -1.22 0.21 22.57
CA GLY A 431 -2.39 1.06 22.51
C GLY A 431 -2.83 1.63 23.85
N PHE A 432 -3.72 2.57 23.77
CA PHE A 432 -4.34 3.17 24.94
C PHE A 432 -5.74 3.72 24.60
N ILE A 433 -6.52 3.94 25.65
CA ILE A 433 -7.80 4.67 25.60
C ILE A 433 -7.85 5.68 26.73
N ASP A 434 -8.44 6.86 26.45
CA ASP A 434 -8.63 7.91 27.46
C ASP A 434 -9.70 7.51 28.50
N GLY A 435 -9.68 8.16 29.65
CA GLY A 435 -10.62 7.88 30.74
C GLY A 435 -12.10 8.16 30.41
N ARG A 436 -12.40 8.80 29.28
CA ARG A 436 -13.77 9.01 28.77
C ARG A 436 -14.19 7.94 27.76
N HIS A 437 -13.28 7.00 27.43
CA HIS A 437 -13.51 5.93 26.46
C HIS A 437 -13.88 6.44 25.05
N GLN A 438 -13.30 7.57 24.62
CA GLN A 438 -13.62 8.24 23.35
C GLN A 438 -12.40 8.41 22.45
N VAL A 439 -11.20 8.46 23.01
CA VAL A 439 -9.97 8.65 22.25
C VAL A 439 -9.08 7.41 22.45
N MET A 440 -8.82 6.71 21.36
CA MET A 440 -8.01 5.49 21.35
C MET A 440 -6.83 5.64 20.40
N GLY A 441 -5.69 5.07 20.77
CA GLY A 441 -4.50 5.02 19.91
C GLY A 441 -3.83 3.66 19.96
N THR A 442 -3.19 3.24 18.87
CA THR A 442 -2.43 1.98 18.76
C THR A 442 -1.31 2.10 17.72
N TYR A 443 -0.26 1.32 17.89
CA TYR A 443 0.77 1.12 16.86
C TYR A 443 0.41 0.02 15.86
N ILE A 444 -0.60 -0.78 16.15
CA ILE A 444 -1.01 -1.91 15.31
C ILE A 444 -1.74 -1.39 14.07
N HIS A 445 -1.14 -1.62 12.90
CA HIS A 445 -1.77 -1.47 11.59
C HIS A 445 -2.63 -2.69 11.28
N GLY A 446 -3.65 -2.52 10.42
CA GLY A 446 -4.58 -3.60 10.07
C GLY A 446 -5.55 -3.97 11.21
N VAL A 447 -5.66 -3.16 12.26
CA VAL A 447 -6.57 -3.42 13.39
C VAL A 447 -8.03 -3.56 12.92
N PHE A 448 -8.43 -2.80 11.90
CA PHE A 448 -9.77 -2.86 11.29
C PHE A 448 -9.96 -4.02 10.30
N ASP A 449 -8.91 -4.77 9.96
CA ASP A 449 -9.02 -5.97 9.13
C ASP A 449 -9.70 -7.11 9.88
N ASN A 450 -9.71 -7.04 11.23
CA ASN A 450 -10.38 -7.99 12.11
C ASN A 450 -11.90 -7.69 12.17
N ASP A 451 -12.70 -8.55 11.57
CA ASP A 451 -14.12 -8.33 11.30
C ASP A 451 -14.94 -8.00 12.55
N GLU A 452 -14.74 -8.75 13.63
CA GLU A 452 -15.48 -8.56 14.89
C GLU A 452 -15.10 -7.25 15.59
N PHE A 453 -13.80 -6.90 15.61
CA PHE A 453 -13.34 -5.63 16.19
C PHE A 453 -13.84 -4.44 15.37
N ARG A 454 -13.73 -4.51 14.06
CA ARG A 454 -14.25 -3.48 13.15
C ARG A 454 -15.74 -3.28 13.35
N ARG A 455 -16.52 -4.36 13.36
CA ARG A 455 -17.98 -4.31 13.55
C ARG A 455 -18.36 -3.79 14.93
N PHE A 456 -17.61 -4.16 15.98
CA PHE A 456 -17.81 -3.59 17.31
C PHE A 456 -17.69 -2.04 17.29
N ILE A 457 -16.60 -1.50 16.73
CA ILE A 457 -16.41 -0.05 16.65
C ILE A 457 -17.58 0.61 15.90
N ILE A 458 -17.96 0.07 14.75
CA ILE A 458 -19.08 0.60 13.95
C ILE A 458 -20.40 0.54 14.73
N ASN A 459 -20.67 -0.54 15.43
CA ASN A 459 -21.90 -0.70 16.23
C ASN A 459 -21.96 0.31 17.39
N GLN A 460 -20.83 0.63 18.03
CA GLN A 460 -20.82 1.69 19.05
C GLN A 460 -21.17 3.07 18.46
N LEU A 461 -20.73 3.35 17.21
CA LEU A 461 -21.09 4.57 16.50
C LEU A 461 -22.59 4.57 16.11
N ARG A 462 -23.13 3.41 15.67
CA ARG A 462 -24.57 3.23 15.36
C ARG A 462 -25.44 3.49 16.58
N LEU A 463 -25.13 2.83 17.70
CA LEU A 463 -25.87 3.01 18.97
C LEU A 463 -25.86 4.47 19.42
N ARG A 464 -24.75 5.17 19.27
CA ARG A 464 -24.64 6.59 19.59
C ARG A 464 -25.58 7.47 18.74
N LYS A 465 -25.86 7.06 17.49
CA LYS A 465 -26.83 7.71 16.59
C LYS A 465 -28.26 7.25 16.82
N GLY A 466 -28.52 6.36 17.77
CA GLY A 466 -29.84 5.75 17.99
C GLY A 466 -30.24 4.72 16.94
N LEU A 467 -29.26 4.13 16.25
CA LEU A 467 -29.44 3.05 15.30
C LEU A 467 -29.18 1.71 16.01
N ASP A 468 -29.81 0.64 15.52
CA ASP A 468 -29.57 -0.71 16.05
C ASP A 468 -28.19 -1.23 15.63
N GLU A 469 -27.63 -2.13 16.46
CA GLU A 469 -26.46 -2.93 16.09
C GLU A 469 -26.76 -3.84 14.90
N THR A 470 -25.75 -4.08 14.09
CA THR A 470 -25.80 -5.03 12.97
C THR A 470 -24.76 -6.12 13.17
N PRO A 471 -25.06 -7.38 12.74
CA PRO A 471 -24.08 -8.46 12.81
C PRO A 471 -22.89 -8.19 11.86
N VAL A 472 -21.83 -8.99 11.98
CA VAL A 472 -20.79 -9.07 10.94
C VAL A 472 -21.43 -9.61 9.67
N VAL A 473 -21.45 -8.80 8.61
CA VAL A 473 -22.00 -9.15 7.29
C VAL A 473 -20.94 -9.06 6.18
N PHE A 474 -19.77 -8.59 6.52
CA PHE A 474 -18.64 -8.37 5.63
C PHE A 474 -17.39 -9.02 6.22
N HIS A 475 -16.75 -9.89 5.45
CA HIS A 475 -15.53 -10.60 5.81
C HIS A 475 -14.38 -10.11 4.93
N TYR A 476 -13.45 -9.35 5.51
CA TYR A 476 -12.44 -8.60 4.77
C TYR A 476 -11.51 -9.48 3.93
N PHE A 477 -10.96 -10.54 4.51
CA PHE A 477 -10.04 -11.42 3.78
C PHE A 477 -10.73 -12.23 2.66
N GLU A 478 -11.99 -12.64 2.88
CA GLU A 478 -12.78 -13.28 1.84
C GLU A 478 -13.09 -12.30 0.70
N HIS A 479 -13.45 -11.08 1.03
CA HIS A 479 -13.71 -10.02 0.05
C HIS A 479 -12.47 -9.75 -0.82
N LYS A 480 -11.28 -9.60 -0.23
CA LYS A 480 -10.03 -9.46 -0.96
C LYS A 480 -9.77 -10.64 -1.90
N ASN A 481 -9.95 -11.86 -1.41
CA ASN A 481 -9.77 -13.06 -2.23
C ASN A 481 -10.73 -13.09 -3.43
N ASN A 482 -11.98 -12.67 -3.23
CA ASN A 482 -12.97 -12.55 -4.30
C ASN A 482 -12.62 -11.42 -5.28
N ALA A 483 -12.07 -10.31 -4.82
CA ALA A 483 -11.58 -9.22 -5.66
C ALA A 483 -10.43 -9.69 -6.59
N TYR A 484 -9.48 -10.47 -6.06
CA TYR A 484 -8.42 -11.07 -6.89
C TYR A 484 -8.97 -12.04 -7.94
N ASN A 485 -9.98 -12.87 -7.60
CA ASN A 485 -10.62 -13.74 -8.57
C ASN A 485 -11.31 -12.95 -9.68
N ARG A 486 -12.11 -11.93 -9.30
CA ARG A 486 -12.81 -11.07 -10.27
C ARG A 486 -11.82 -10.36 -11.21
N LEU A 487 -10.72 -9.85 -10.66
CA LEU A 487 -9.69 -9.22 -11.47
C LEU A 487 -9.07 -10.21 -12.46
N ALA A 488 -8.76 -11.43 -12.00
CA ALA A 488 -8.20 -12.48 -12.84
C ALA A 488 -9.16 -12.85 -13.97
N ASP A 489 -10.45 -13.05 -13.68
CA ASP A 489 -11.47 -13.39 -14.68
C ASP A 489 -11.55 -12.32 -15.78
N ILE A 490 -11.60 -11.03 -15.41
CA ILE A 490 -11.66 -9.92 -16.36
C ILE A 490 -10.39 -9.87 -17.23
N VAL A 491 -9.22 -10.00 -16.63
CA VAL A 491 -7.96 -9.90 -17.37
C VAL A 491 -7.75 -11.12 -18.27
N GLU A 492 -8.09 -12.33 -17.79
CA GLU A 492 -7.98 -13.57 -18.56
C GLU A 492 -8.89 -13.56 -19.80
N GLU A 493 -10.08 -12.98 -19.72
CA GLU A 493 -11.00 -12.84 -20.85
C GLU A 493 -10.47 -11.87 -21.95
N HIS A 494 -9.68 -10.87 -21.56
CA HIS A 494 -9.26 -9.79 -22.46
C HIS A 494 -7.77 -9.84 -22.84
N LEU A 495 -7.03 -10.85 -22.39
CA LEU A 495 -5.61 -11.03 -22.66
C LEU A 495 -5.40 -12.34 -23.45
N ASP A 496 -4.56 -12.31 -24.48
CA ASP A 496 -4.19 -13.51 -25.26
C ASP A 496 -3.28 -14.43 -24.42
N MET A 497 -3.93 -15.18 -23.52
CA MET A 497 -3.23 -16.10 -22.60
C MET A 497 -2.53 -17.22 -23.35
N ASP A 498 -3.04 -17.70 -24.49
CA ASP A 498 -2.42 -18.75 -25.30
C ASP A 498 -1.06 -18.27 -25.84
N TYR A 499 -1.00 -17.04 -26.34
CA TYR A 499 0.24 -16.44 -26.79
C TYR A 499 1.24 -16.27 -25.65
N ILE A 500 0.81 -15.77 -24.51
CA ILE A 500 1.65 -15.58 -23.31
C ILE A 500 2.21 -16.94 -22.85
N MET A 501 1.36 -17.96 -22.74
CA MET A 501 1.77 -19.29 -22.28
C MET A 501 2.71 -19.99 -23.27
N THR A 502 2.56 -19.72 -24.57
CA THR A 502 3.51 -20.21 -25.58
C THR A 502 4.89 -19.61 -25.38
N LEU A 503 4.98 -18.28 -25.22
CA LEU A 503 6.27 -17.61 -24.94
C LEU A 503 6.93 -18.12 -23.65
N LEU A 504 6.13 -18.41 -22.62
CA LEU A 504 6.62 -18.97 -21.36
C LEU A 504 7.11 -20.41 -21.50
N LYS A 505 6.59 -21.19 -22.46
CA LYS A 505 7.06 -22.55 -22.75
C LYS A 505 8.38 -22.55 -23.52
N ASP A 506 8.54 -21.62 -24.46
CA ASP A 506 9.69 -21.55 -25.36
C ASP A 506 10.95 -20.96 -24.69
N ASN A 507 10.79 -20.23 -23.60
CA ASN A 507 11.88 -19.61 -22.84
C ASN A 507 12.35 -20.45 -21.63
N GLY A 508 12.15 -21.78 -21.67
CA GLY A 508 12.51 -22.72 -20.60
C GLY A 508 13.74 -23.57 -20.88
#